data_72ce46d47224a58c0de19e4afbf5dcd0
#
_entry.id   72ce46d47224a58c0de19e4afbf5dcd0
#
_cell.length_a   1.000
_cell.length_b   1.000
_cell.length_c   1.000
_cell.angle_alpha   90.00
_cell.angle_beta   90.00
_cell.angle_gamma   90.00
#
_symmetry.space_group_name_H-M   'P 1'
#
loop_
_entity.id
_entity.type
_entity.pdbx_description
1 polymer ?
#
loop_
_entity_poly.entity_id
_entity_poly.type
_entity_poly.pdbx_seq_one_letter_code
_entity_poly.pdbx_strand_id
1 'polypeptide(L)'
;MTGTDYAAGTDSAADTHSTARAVPVLPSPLNRALLAVVRIGVGLLWLQNVGWKTPPNFGRGDPPDGLYLSASYAVSAPVLPPFAWLMERFVLPNFTFFGWMVLLVEAALGAFLVIGLATRFWALIGIAQTVVIALSVLNAPHEWYWSYLLMLLVHMALFATAAGRYGGLDGLLRPEWELSRSWAARWLVRAS
;
A
#
# COMPACT_ATOMS: atom_id res chain seq x y z
N MET A 1 -0.42 69.76 -50.14
CA MET A 1 -0.14 68.43 -50.70
C MET A 1 0.08 67.56 -49.56
N THR A 2 -0.94 67.10 -49.08
CA THR A 2 -1.52 65.80 -48.73
C THR A 2 -0.48 64.79 -48.16
N GLY A 3 -0.35 64.80 -46.84
CA GLY A 3 0.26 63.73 -46.04
C GLY A 3 -0.81 62.81 -45.53
N THR A 4 -0.71 61.52 -45.82
CA THR A 4 -1.61 60.51 -45.38
C THR A 4 -0.97 59.81 -44.15
N ASP A 5 -1.55 60.02 -42.97
CA ASP A 5 -1.20 59.34 -41.75
C ASP A 5 -1.77 57.93 -41.76
N TYR A 6 -0.87 56.92 -41.74
CA TYR A 6 -1.23 55.53 -41.47
C TYR A 6 -1.13 55.27 -39.97
N ALA A 7 -2.32 55.22 -39.34
CA ALA A 7 -2.44 54.71 -37.99
C ALA A 7 -2.30 53.20 -37.98
N ALA A 8 -1.21 52.71 -37.37
CA ALA A 8 -1.01 51.28 -37.07
C ALA A 8 -1.90 50.91 -35.89
N GLY A 9 -2.96 50.17 -36.16
CA GLY A 9 -3.77 49.52 -35.12
C GLY A 9 -2.98 48.37 -34.52
N THR A 10 -2.57 48.49 -33.28
CA THR A 10 -2.08 47.38 -32.48
C THR A 10 -3.27 46.59 -31.96
N ASP A 11 -3.61 45.50 -32.67
CA ASP A 11 -4.53 44.49 -32.14
C ASP A 11 -3.82 43.78 -31.00
N SER A 12 -4.13 44.17 -29.78
CA SER A 12 -3.81 43.44 -28.57
C SER A 12 -4.76 42.22 -28.51
N ALA A 13 -4.32 41.12 -29.11
CA ALA A 13 -4.91 39.84 -28.88
C ALA A 13 -4.67 39.46 -27.41
N ALA A 14 -5.63 39.79 -26.57
CA ALA A 14 -5.67 39.29 -25.20
C ALA A 14 -5.83 37.78 -25.27
N ASP A 15 -4.70 37.09 -25.02
CA ASP A 15 -4.61 35.66 -24.85
C ASP A 15 -5.44 35.28 -23.61
N THR A 16 -6.73 35.05 -23.82
CA THR A 16 -7.58 34.41 -22.81
C THR A 16 -7.23 32.93 -22.75
N HIS A 17 -6.11 32.63 -22.10
CA HIS A 17 -5.88 31.27 -21.59
C HIS A 17 -6.98 30.97 -20.57
N SER A 18 -8.11 30.49 -21.09
CA SER A 18 -9.13 29.84 -20.29
C SER A 18 -8.51 28.62 -19.67
N THR A 19 -8.05 28.76 -18.42
CA THR A 19 -7.71 27.61 -17.57
C THR A 19 -9.01 26.85 -17.32
N ALA A 20 -9.39 26.02 -18.27
CA ALA A 20 -10.47 25.07 -18.11
C ALA A 20 -10.13 24.22 -16.89
N ARG A 21 -10.76 24.55 -15.76
CA ARG A 21 -10.65 23.78 -14.52
C ARG A 21 -11.11 22.37 -14.85
N ALA A 22 -10.17 21.41 -14.92
CA ALA A 22 -10.48 20.01 -15.20
C ALA A 22 -11.54 19.56 -14.20
N VAL A 23 -12.74 19.26 -14.69
CA VAL A 23 -13.82 18.72 -13.86
C VAL A 23 -13.34 17.35 -13.36
N PRO A 24 -13.31 17.10 -12.05
CA PRO A 24 -12.89 15.81 -11.52
C PRO A 24 -13.81 14.72 -12.08
N VAL A 25 -13.27 13.85 -12.94
CA VAL A 25 -14.02 12.70 -13.45
C VAL A 25 -14.16 11.70 -12.32
N LEU A 26 -15.33 11.62 -11.70
CA LEU A 26 -15.63 10.61 -10.69
C LEU A 26 -15.64 9.22 -11.36
N PRO A 27 -15.02 8.20 -10.71
CA PRO A 27 -15.08 6.84 -11.23
C PRO A 27 -16.52 6.36 -11.39
N SER A 28 -16.78 5.60 -12.45
CA SER A 28 -18.12 5.01 -12.67
C SER A 28 -18.53 4.12 -11.49
N PRO A 29 -19.82 3.84 -11.28
CA PRO A 29 -20.28 2.94 -10.23
C PRO A 29 -19.62 1.56 -10.29
N LEU A 30 -19.42 1.04 -11.50
CA LEU A 30 -18.71 -0.22 -11.73
C LEU A 30 -17.26 -0.15 -11.25
N ASN A 31 -16.52 0.91 -11.62
CA ASN A 31 -15.13 1.06 -11.19
C ASN A 31 -15.00 1.16 -9.67
N ARG A 32 -15.94 1.84 -9.00
CA ARG A 32 -15.98 1.93 -7.53
C ARG A 32 -16.21 0.55 -6.89
N ALA A 33 -17.14 -0.23 -7.45
CA ALA A 33 -17.41 -1.60 -6.99
C ALA A 33 -16.18 -2.50 -7.17
N LEU A 34 -15.53 -2.46 -8.35
CA LEU A 34 -14.33 -3.24 -8.61
C LEU A 34 -13.16 -2.88 -7.68
N LEU A 35 -12.95 -1.59 -7.40
CA LEU A 35 -11.94 -1.16 -6.43
C LEU A 35 -12.23 -1.66 -5.02
N ALA A 36 -13.50 -1.65 -4.60
CA ALA A 36 -13.90 -2.21 -3.31
C ALA A 36 -13.66 -3.73 -3.27
N VAL A 37 -14.01 -4.47 -4.33
CA VAL A 37 -13.79 -5.93 -4.44
C VAL A 37 -12.30 -6.25 -4.37
N VAL A 38 -11.46 -5.56 -5.14
CA VAL A 38 -10.00 -5.76 -5.11
C VAL A 38 -9.45 -5.51 -3.71
N ARG A 39 -9.83 -4.41 -3.06
CA ARG A 39 -9.40 -4.08 -1.70
C ARG A 39 -9.79 -5.16 -0.68
N ILE A 40 -11.07 -5.56 -0.70
CA ILE A 40 -11.58 -6.60 0.21
C ILE A 40 -10.86 -7.92 -0.08
N GLY A 41 -10.72 -8.31 -1.35
CA GLY A 41 -10.01 -9.51 -1.75
C GLY A 41 -8.57 -9.55 -1.23
N VAL A 42 -7.81 -8.45 -1.40
CA VAL A 42 -6.44 -8.33 -0.87
C VAL A 42 -6.42 -8.44 0.65
N GLY A 43 -7.38 -7.79 1.34
CA GLY A 43 -7.50 -7.91 2.80
C GLY A 43 -7.77 -9.35 3.25
N LEU A 44 -8.66 -10.08 2.56
CA LEU A 44 -8.93 -11.49 2.85
C LEU A 44 -7.72 -12.39 2.60
N LEU A 45 -6.93 -12.13 1.55
CA LEU A 45 -5.69 -12.86 1.29
C LEU A 45 -4.67 -12.66 2.42
N TRP A 46 -4.55 -11.45 2.97
CA TRP A 46 -3.70 -11.22 4.15
C TRP A 46 -4.21 -11.97 5.38
N LEU A 47 -5.52 -11.97 5.65
CA LEU A 47 -6.09 -12.74 6.78
C LEU A 47 -5.86 -14.26 6.60
N GLN A 48 -6.00 -14.76 5.38
CA GLN A 48 -5.67 -16.16 5.08
C GLN A 48 -4.18 -16.45 5.33
N ASN A 49 -3.31 -15.51 4.97
CA ASN A 49 -1.87 -15.64 5.16
C ASN A 49 -1.44 -15.69 6.63
N VAL A 50 -2.27 -15.20 7.56
CA VAL A 50 -2.04 -15.34 9.01
C VAL A 50 -2.18 -16.79 9.48
N GLY A 51 -3.08 -17.56 8.88
CA GLY A 51 -3.53 -18.86 9.40
C GLY A 51 -2.47 -19.94 9.49
N TRP A 52 -1.40 -19.89 8.69
CA TRP A 52 -0.33 -20.89 8.73
C TRP A 52 0.82 -20.52 9.70
N LYS A 53 0.82 -19.32 10.27
CA LYS A 53 1.81 -18.83 11.22
C LYS A 53 1.43 -19.24 12.65
N THR A 54 1.94 -20.37 13.10
CA THR A 54 1.54 -21.00 14.37
C THR A 54 2.36 -20.47 15.56
N PRO A 55 1.78 -19.59 16.42
CA PRO A 55 2.45 -19.18 17.63
C PRO A 55 2.50 -20.34 18.67
N PRO A 56 3.35 -20.29 19.70
CA PRO A 56 4.30 -19.19 19.98
C PRO A 56 5.63 -19.34 19.25
N ASN A 57 5.95 -20.52 18.70
CA ASN A 57 7.28 -20.82 18.19
C ASN A 57 7.44 -20.49 16.70
N PHE A 58 6.33 -20.29 15.97
CA PHE A 58 6.32 -19.93 14.55
C PHE A 58 7.15 -20.85 13.65
N GLY A 59 7.24 -22.14 14.01
CA GLY A 59 8.05 -23.13 13.31
C GLY A 59 9.54 -23.17 13.71
N ARG A 60 9.92 -22.52 14.82
CA ARG A 60 11.28 -22.61 15.36
C ARG A 60 11.47 -23.97 16.05
N GLY A 61 11.97 -24.94 15.32
CA GLY A 61 12.21 -26.33 15.75
C GLY A 61 13.40 -26.94 15.03
N ASP A 62 13.57 -28.24 15.18
CA ASP A 62 14.55 -29.04 14.44
C ASP A 62 13.84 -30.28 13.88
N PRO A 63 13.58 -30.38 12.57
CA PRO A 63 13.89 -29.34 11.55
C PRO A 63 13.01 -28.10 11.68
N PRO A 64 13.50 -26.94 11.23
CA PRO A 64 12.69 -25.72 11.22
C PRO A 64 11.59 -25.80 10.17
N ASP A 65 10.44 -25.19 10.46
CA ASP A 65 9.31 -25.09 9.55
C ASP A 65 8.63 -23.71 9.59
N GLY A 66 7.49 -23.57 8.95
CA GLY A 66 6.61 -22.42 9.03
C GLY A 66 7.30 -21.08 8.76
N LEU A 67 6.93 -20.06 9.55
CA LEU A 67 7.44 -18.70 9.39
C LEU A 67 8.95 -18.61 9.69
N TYR A 68 9.45 -19.39 10.66
CA TYR A 68 10.87 -19.40 10.99
C TYR A 68 11.72 -19.89 9.83
N LEU A 69 11.32 -21.00 9.17
CA LEU A 69 11.99 -21.51 7.98
C LEU A 69 12.00 -20.46 6.86
N SER A 70 10.83 -19.84 6.58
CA SER A 70 10.73 -18.81 5.56
C SER A 70 11.66 -17.62 5.85
N ALA A 71 11.74 -17.17 7.10
CA ALA A 71 12.65 -16.10 7.51
C ALA A 71 14.13 -16.51 7.41
N SER A 72 14.47 -17.79 7.66
CA SER A 72 15.84 -18.29 7.61
C SER A 72 16.41 -18.33 6.19
N TYR A 73 15.57 -18.37 5.15
CA TYR A 73 16.04 -18.25 3.76
C TYR A 73 16.71 -16.91 3.48
N ALA A 74 16.38 -15.85 4.20
CA ALA A 74 17.09 -14.57 4.08
C ALA A 74 18.59 -14.68 4.36
N VAL A 75 19.00 -15.68 5.16
CA VAL A 75 20.40 -15.95 5.51
C VAL A 75 20.99 -17.06 4.65
N SER A 76 20.26 -18.15 4.45
CA SER A 76 20.75 -19.32 3.69
C SER A 76 20.76 -19.09 2.17
N ALA A 77 19.89 -18.23 1.65
CA ALA A 77 19.78 -17.88 0.23
C ALA A 77 19.56 -16.36 0.07
N PRO A 78 20.53 -15.51 0.45
CA PRO A 78 20.33 -14.09 0.59
C PRO A 78 20.04 -13.38 -0.73
N VAL A 79 19.02 -12.53 -0.74
CA VAL A 79 18.70 -11.60 -1.83
C VAL A 79 19.54 -10.33 -1.67
N LEU A 80 19.67 -9.84 -0.44
CA LEU A 80 20.40 -8.60 -0.11
C LEU A 80 21.29 -8.82 1.12
N PRO A 81 22.64 -8.79 0.99
CA PRO A 81 23.54 -9.08 2.10
C PRO A 81 23.34 -8.24 3.37
N PRO A 82 23.09 -6.92 3.32
CA PRO A 82 22.80 -6.17 4.55
C PRO A 82 21.51 -6.61 5.25
N PHE A 83 20.50 -7.05 4.50
CA PHE A 83 19.27 -7.60 5.07
C PHE A 83 19.51 -8.96 5.70
N ALA A 84 20.30 -9.84 5.06
CA ALA A 84 20.69 -11.12 5.64
C ALA A 84 21.42 -10.95 6.98
N TRP A 85 22.36 -10.01 7.06
CA TRP A 85 23.04 -9.66 8.30
C TRP A 85 22.06 -9.21 9.40
N LEU A 86 21.09 -8.35 9.06
CA LEU A 86 20.04 -7.92 9.99
C LEU A 86 19.21 -9.11 10.50
N MET A 87 18.81 -10.00 9.59
CA MET A 87 18.03 -11.18 9.91
C MET A 87 18.79 -12.12 10.86
N GLU A 88 20.04 -12.43 10.53
CA GLU A 88 20.89 -13.32 11.32
C GLU A 88 21.19 -12.76 12.70
N ARG A 89 21.51 -11.46 12.79
CA ARG A 89 22.02 -10.85 14.03
C ARG A 89 20.93 -10.40 15.00
N PHE A 90 19.76 -10.02 14.48
CA PHE A 90 18.71 -9.41 15.30
C PHE A 90 17.38 -10.15 15.24
N VAL A 91 16.93 -10.55 14.04
CA VAL A 91 15.58 -11.09 13.87
C VAL A 91 15.50 -12.55 14.30
N LEU A 92 16.35 -13.43 13.76
CA LEU A 92 16.32 -14.86 14.07
C LEU A 92 16.60 -15.17 15.55
N PRO A 93 17.55 -14.52 16.24
CA PRO A 93 17.74 -14.75 17.68
C PRO A 93 16.51 -14.41 18.52
N ASN A 94 15.76 -13.36 18.11
CA ASN A 94 14.56 -12.87 18.80
C ASN A 94 13.27 -13.25 18.09
N PHE A 95 13.24 -14.38 17.40
CA PHE A 95 12.20 -14.69 16.43
C PHE A 95 10.78 -14.75 17.00
N THR A 96 10.61 -15.17 18.25
CA THR A 96 9.30 -15.17 18.89
C THR A 96 8.67 -13.77 18.91
N PHE A 97 9.45 -12.75 19.22
CA PHE A 97 8.98 -11.36 19.19
C PHE A 97 8.63 -10.90 17.78
N PHE A 98 9.54 -11.14 16.81
CA PHE A 98 9.30 -10.75 15.41
C PHE A 98 8.18 -11.56 14.76
N GLY A 99 8.02 -12.83 15.11
CA GLY A 99 6.90 -13.65 14.65
C GLY A 99 5.54 -13.10 15.07
N TRP A 100 5.39 -12.68 16.33
CA TRP A 100 4.20 -11.99 16.81
C TRP A 100 3.98 -10.65 16.10
N MET A 101 5.04 -9.88 15.89
CA MET A 101 4.96 -8.60 15.19
C MET A 101 4.46 -8.80 13.74
N VAL A 102 5.02 -9.75 13.01
CA VAL A 102 4.59 -10.09 11.64
C VAL A 102 3.12 -10.51 11.64
N LEU A 103 2.73 -11.44 12.52
CA LEU A 103 1.36 -11.94 12.61
C LEU A 103 0.36 -10.80 12.89
N LEU A 104 0.65 -9.95 13.85
CA LEU A 104 -0.22 -8.83 14.21
C LEU A 104 -0.31 -7.78 13.10
N VAL A 105 0.82 -7.46 12.45
CA VAL A 105 0.84 -6.51 11.31
C VAL A 105 0.02 -7.06 10.14
N GLU A 106 0.15 -8.32 9.79
CA GLU A 106 -0.61 -8.92 8.69
C GLU A 106 -2.10 -9.06 9.02
N ALA A 107 -2.44 -9.44 10.25
CA ALA A 107 -3.83 -9.49 10.71
C ALA A 107 -4.49 -8.10 10.67
N ALA A 108 -3.79 -7.07 11.17
CA ALA A 108 -4.27 -5.70 11.10
C ALA A 108 -4.40 -5.20 9.66
N LEU A 109 -3.36 -5.43 8.83
CA LEU A 109 -3.36 -5.10 7.41
C LEU A 109 -4.58 -5.70 6.70
N GLY A 110 -4.83 -6.99 6.90
CA GLY A 110 -6.00 -7.67 6.36
C GLY A 110 -7.31 -7.07 6.86
N ALA A 111 -7.48 -6.93 8.18
CA ALA A 111 -8.70 -6.41 8.78
C ALA A 111 -9.01 -4.98 8.31
N PHE A 112 -8.02 -4.08 8.34
CA PHE A 112 -8.21 -2.69 7.94
C PHE A 112 -8.44 -2.52 6.43
N LEU A 113 -7.83 -3.35 5.59
CA LEU A 113 -8.15 -3.38 4.17
C LEU A 113 -9.58 -3.90 3.92
N VAL A 114 -10.04 -4.92 4.64
CA VAL A 114 -11.43 -5.41 4.49
C VAL A 114 -12.44 -4.32 4.82
N ILE A 115 -12.32 -3.66 5.98
CA ILE A 115 -13.26 -2.61 6.38
C ILE A 115 -13.04 -1.29 5.63
N GLY A 116 -11.88 -1.09 4.99
CA GLY A 116 -11.52 0.11 4.24
C GLY A 116 -11.31 1.33 5.11
N LEU A 117 -10.57 1.18 6.22
CA LEU A 117 -10.20 2.25 7.14
C LEU A 117 -8.70 2.57 7.03
N ALA A 118 -8.36 3.84 6.84
CA ALA A 118 -6.99 4.32 6.63
C ALA A 118 -6.28 3.53 5.50
N THR A 119 -6.97 3.29 4.40
CA THR A 119 -6.59 2.35 3.34
C THR A 119 -5.24 2.68 2.73
N ARG A 120 -4.91 3.96 2.52
CA ARG A 120 -3.61 4.36 1.96
C ARG A 120 -2.47 4.05 2.92
N PHE A 121 -2.65 4.27 4.23
CA PHE A 121 -1.66 3.90 5.23
C PHE A 121 -1.42 2.39 5.22
N TRP A 122 -2.48 1.59 5.26
CA TRP A 122 -2.34 0.13 5.26
C TRP A 122 -1.81 -0.41 3.93
N ALA A 123 -2.10 0.22 2.81
CA ALA A 123 -1.48 -0.11 1.54
C ALA A 123 0.05 0.13 1.56
N LEU A 124 0.53 1.20 2.21
CA LEU A 124 1.97 1.41 2.41
C LEU A 124 2.59 0.34 3.31
N ILE A 125 1.90 -0.04 4.41
CA ILE A 125 2.34 -1.17 5.23
C ILE A 125 2.41 -2.46 4.41
N GLY A 126 1.42 -2.71 3.54
CA GLY A 126 1.41 -3.85 2.62
C GLY A 126 2.57 -3.84 1.63
N ILE A 127 2.94 -2.67 1.09
CA ILE A 127 4.13 -2.51 0.26
C ILE A 127 5.39 -2.89 1.06
N ALA A 128 5.56 -2.33 2.26
CA ALA A 128 6.72 -2.60 3.10
C ALA A 128 6.80 -4.08 3.50
N GLN A 129 5.68 -4.68 3.91
CA GLN A 129 5.60 -6.10 4.26
C GLN A 129 5.94 -6.99 3.07
N THR A 130 5.43 -6.67 1.87
CA THR A 130 5.76 -7.41 0.63
C THR A 130 7.25 -7.36 0.32
N VAL A 131 7.88 -6.19 0.49
CA VAL A 131 9.34 -6.05 0.28
C VAL A 131 10.11 -6.91 1.29
N VAL A 132 9.73 -6.90 2.57
CA VAL A 132 10.37 -7.73 3.61
C VAL A 132 10.23 -9.21 3.28
N ILE A 133 9.03 -9.66 2.88
CA ILE A 133 8.80 -11.06 2.47
C ILE A 133 9.67 -11.41 1.26
N ALA A 134 9.66 -10.58 0.21
CA ALA A 134 10.46 -10.81 -0.99
C ALA A 134 11.96 -10.90 -0.66
N LEU A 135 12.50 -9.99 0.15
CA LEU A 135 13.89 -10.04 0.59
C LEU A 135 14.22 -11.30 1.41
N SER A 136 13.23 -11.88 2.08
CA SER A 136 13.43 -13.10 2.86
C SER A 136 13.45 -14.36 2.01
N VAL A 137 12.59 -14.47 0.99
CA VAL A 137 12.32 -15.75 0.34
C VAL A 137 12.51 -15.79 -1.18
N LEU A 138 12.81 -14.65 -1.84
CA LEU A 138 12.86 -14.61 -3.31
C LEU A 138 13.84 -15.59 -3.94
N ASN A 139 14.94 -15.92 -3.25
CA ASN A 139 15.94 -16.90 -3.66
C ASN A 139 15.72 -18.30 -3.03
N ALA A 140 14.62 -18.50 -2.28
CA ALA A 140 14.28 -19.80 -1.71
C ALA A 140 13.89 -20.79 -2.80
N PRO A 141 14.07 -22.11 -2.58
CA PRO A 141 13.68 -23.13 -3.55
C PRO A 141 12.19 -23.08 -3.88
N HIS A 142 11.85 -23.19 -5.16
CA HIS A 142 10.47 -23.25 -5.69
C HIS A 142 9.65 -21.97 -5.52
N GLU A 143 10.27 -20.83 -5.18
CA GLU A 143 9.57 -19.56 -5.08
C GLU A 143 9.21 -18.99 -6.46
N TRP A 144 8.02 -18.40 -6.51
CA TRP A 144 7.50 -17.76 -7.72
C TRP A 144 7.52 -16.24 -7.58
N TYR A 145 8.55 -15.58 -8.11
CA TYR A 145 8.78 -14.14 -7.94
C TYR A 145 7.62 -13.25 -8.42
N TRP A 146 6.79 -13.71 -9.35
CA TRP A 146 5.62 -12.99 -9.82
C TRP A 146 4.61 -12.69 -8.70
N SER A 147 4.48 -13.57 -7.72
CA SER A 147 3.57 -13.36 -6.59
C SER A 147 3.93 -12.11 -5.82
N TYR A 148 5.21 -11.87 -5.58
CA TYR A 148 5.69 -10.67 -4.85
C TYR A 148 5.53 -9.41 -5.68
N LEU A 149 5.77 -9.46 -7.00
CA LEU A 149 5.52 -8.33 -7.90
C LEU A 149 4.03 -7.98 -7.95
N LEU A 150 3.14 -8.98 -8.08
CA LEU A 150 1.70 -8.76 -8.07
C LEU A 150 1.22 -8.19 -6.73
N MET A 151 1.73 -8.70 -5.60
CA MET A 151 1.44 -8.14 -4.27
C MET A 151 1.86 -6.67 -4.20
N LEU A 152 3.06 -6.34 -4.65
CA LEU A 152 3.57 -4.97 -4.68
C LEU A 152 2.67 -4.06 -5.52
N LEU A 153 2.39 -4.46 -6.77
CA LEU A 153 1.58 -3.69 -7.71
C LEU A 153 0.15 -3.45 -7.21
N VAL A 154 -0.49 -4.46 -6.61
CA VAL A 154 -1.86 -4.30 -6.09
C VAL A 154 -1.89 -3.33 -4.90
N HIS A 155 -0.89 -3.37 -4.00
CA HIS A 155 -0.84 -2.41 -2.90
C HIS A 155 -0.55 -0.99 -3.41
N MET A 156 0.31 -0.83 -4.42
CA MET A 156 0.51 0.47 -5.08
C MET A 156 -0.79 0.99 -5.72
N ALA A 157 -1.57 0.12 -6.36
CA ALA A 157 -2.87 0.49 -6.92
C ALA A 157 -3.88 0.90 -5.83
N LEU A 158 -3.96 0.16 -4.71
CA LEU A 158 -4.82 0.52 -3.58
C LEU A 158 -4.42 1.86 -2.96
N PHE A 159 -3.11 2.12 -2.84
CA PHE A 159 -2.60 3.40 -2.36
C PHE A 159 -2.95 4.55 -3.31
N ALA A 160 -2.71 4.39 -4.61
CA ALA A 160 -2.92 5.42 -5.62
C ALA A 160 -4.40 5.78 -5.76
N THR A 161 -5.28 4.78 -5.73
CA THR A 161 -6.73 4.97 -5.92
C THR A 161 -7.48 5.34 -4.66
N ALA A 162 -6.83 5.30 -3.47
CA ALA A 162 -7.50 5.48 -2.18
C ALA A 162 -8.79 4.62 -2.09
N ALA A 163 -8.67 3.32 -2.40
CA ALA A 163 -9.78 2.40 -2.62
C ALA A 163 -10.76 2.28 -1.42
N GLY A 164 -10.36 2.69 -0.21
CA GLY A 164 -11.21 2.74 0.98
C GLY A 164 -12.33 3.78 0.91
N ARG A 165 -12.21 4.76 0.01
CA ARG A 165 -13.27 5.75 -0.24
C ARG A 165 -14.48 5.16 -0.96
N TYR A 166 -14.32 3.97 -1.56
CA TYR A 166 -15.36 3.27 -2.29
C TYR A 166 -15.80 2.03 -1.51
N GLY A 167 -17.00 2.10 -0.90
CA GLY A 167 -17.54 1.01 -0.08
C GLY A 167 -16.71 0.65 1.16
N GLY A 168 -15.98 1.60 1.71
CA GLY A 168 -15.21 1.45 2.95
C GLY A 168 -15.48 2.57 3.94
N LEU A 169 -14.98 2.42 5.18
CA LEU A 169 -15.12 3.41 6.24
C LEU A 169 -14.44 4.74 5.90
N ASP A 170 -13.38 4.74 5.10
CA ASP A 170 -12.76 5.97 4.63
C ASP A 170 -13.76 6.88 3.90
N GLY A 171 -14.62 6.30 3.07
CA GLY A 171 -15.65 7.06 2.34
C GLY A 171 -16.75 7.62 3.23
N LEU A 172 -17.10 6.91 4.29
CA LEU A 172 -18.15 7.31 5.22
C LEU A 172 -17.67 8.37 6.22
N LEU A 173 -16.47 8.19 6.77
CA LEU A 173 -15.96 9.01 7.88
C LEU A 173 -15.15 10.24 7.42
N ARG A 174 -14.64 10.22 6.20
CA ARG A 174 -13.80 11.30 5.67
C ARG A 174 -14.46 12.69 5.76
N PRO A 175 -15.75 12.90 5.42
CA PRO A 175 -16.38 14.22 5.53
C PRO A 175 -16.33 14.79 6.95
N GLU A 176 -16.48 13.94 7.98
CA GLU A 176 -16.37 14.35 9.39
C GLU A 176 -14.92 14.71 9.76
N TRP A 177 -13.95 13.96 9.26
CA TRP A 177 -12.53 14.23 9.51
C TRP A 177 -12.06 15.54 8.84
N GLU A 178 -12.57 15.86 7.67
CA GLU A 178 -12.26 17.10 6.96
C GLU A 178 -12.78 18.35 7.69
N LEU A 179 -13.89 18.22 8.42
CA LEU A 179 -14.44 19.28 9.26
C LEU A 179 -13.71 19.43 10.60
N SER A 180 -13.03 18.39 11.06
CA SER A 180 -12.34 18.37 12.34
C SER A 180 -10.99 19.08 12.28
N ARG A 181 -10.71 19.96 13.26
CA ARG A 181 -9.41 20.64 13.40
C ARG A 181 -8.34 19.81 14.12
N SER A 182 -8.67 18.59 14.59
CA SER A 182 -7.73 17.74 15.33
C SER A 182 -6.57 17.24 14.45
N TRP A 183 -5.42 17.00 15.05
CA TRP A 183 -4.27 16.44 14.34
C TRP A 183 -4.55 15.00 13.86
N ALA A 184 -5.29 14.23 14.66
CA ALA A 184 -5.69 12.86 14.32
C ALA A 184 -6.58 12.82 13.08
N ALA A 185 -7.56 13.72 12.98
CA ALA A 185 -8.41 13.84 11.78
C ALA A 185 -7.59 14.21 10.53
N ARG A 186 -6.67 15.17 10.66
CA ARG A 186 -5.77 15.52 9.54
C ARG A 186 -4.89 14.35 9.09
N TRP A 187 -4.44 13.52 10.02
CA TRP A 187 -3.70 12.30 9.69
C TRP A 187 -4.61 11.30 8.97
N LEU A 188 -5.82 11.03 9.49
CA LEU A 188 -6.79 10.11 8.88
C LEU A 188 -7.20 10.55 7.47
N VAL A 189 -7.37 11.86 7.21
CA VAL A 189 -7.63 12.39 5.86
C VAL A 189 -6.49 12.05 4.88
N ARG A 190 -5.24 12.04 5.34
CA ARG A 190 -4.08 11.68 4.51
C ARG A 190 -3.93 10.17 4.33
N ALA A 191 -4.30 9.41 5.37
CA ALA A 191 -4.21 7.96 5.44
C ALA A 191 -5.35 7.24 4.68
N SER A 192 -6.43 7.95 4.34
CA SER A 192 -7.64 7.47 3.65
C SER A 192 -7.62 7.72 2.14
#